data_a391bc42a3ac7f114af15265756df47c
#
_entry.id   a391bc42a3ac7f114af15265756df47c
#
_cell.length_a   1.000
_cell.length_b   1.000
_cell.length_c   1.000
_cell.angle_alpha   90.00
_cell.angle_beta   90.00
_cell.angle_gamma   90.00
#
_symmetry.space_group_name_H-M   'P 1'
#
loop_
_entity.id
_entity.type
_entity.pdbx_description
1 polymer ?
#
loop_
_entity_poly.entity_id
_entity_poly.type
_entity_poly.pdbx_seq_one_letter_code
_entity_poly.pdbx_strand_id
1 'polypeptide(L)'
;MTEKKRGTWASIVASRRMAVAAALGFASGLPLLLTGQVLGLWLTDAKIDIKTIALFASVGLPYTFKFAWAPLLDRYVPPFLGRRRGWMLITQIGLVGVIVAMASADPSSNTELVAYLAVAIAALSATQDVAIDAWRADVLAVEERAAGSAAYVLGYRVAMLAVGTAGLILADLTSFRVVYLGTAVLMALCIIATFLAEEPAVPEARPRTVYHAVVTPFAEFFKRLGWAALIALAFAALYKFGDQMVDGLVGTFWRRELEMSKTEIGTFNKAAGFAGVALGGILAGTLTPRLGTRRALLLFGVLQASTNFLYVALALMGKSYVLVGAAIFVDYVANTMGTAAFMAVFIAMTNKEVSATQYALLTSLSSVGKRVFGWVGGDIVAGAGWATFFGATAAMAIPGLVLVFFLPRSVIEPPVKPEAQGS
;
A
#
# COMPACT_ATOMS: atom_id res chain seq x y z
N MET A 1 -3.98 -46.32 -2.96
CA MET A 1 -3.73 -45.07 -3.75
C MET A 1 -5.08 -44.40 -3.95
N THR A 2 -5.44 -43.45 -3.14
CA THR A 2 -6.69 -42.70 -3.21
C THR A 2 -6.47 -41.51 -4.15
N GLU A 3 -7.13 -41.52 -5.31
CA GLU A 3 -7.20 -40.37 -6.24
C GLU A 3 -7.69 -39.14 -5.49
N LYS A 4 -6.78 -38.18 -5.23
CA LYS A 4 -7.12 -36.85 -4.74
C LYS A 4 -7.86 -36.13 -5.87
N LYS A 5 -9.21 -36.10 -5.85
CA LYS A 5 -10.04 -35.33 -6.80
C LYS A 5 -9.47 -33.92 -6.91
N ARG A 6 -8.81 -33.61 -8.03
CA ARG A 6 -8.45 -32.23 -8.39
C ARG A 6 -9.75 -31.46 -8.48
N GLY A 7 -10.00 -30.58 -7.50
CA GLY A 7 -11.18 -29.71 -7.52
C GLY A 7 -11.19 -28.88 -8.80
N THR A 8 -12.33 -28.77 -9.45
CA THR A 8 -12.50 -27.83 -10.56
C THR A 8 -12.27 -26.40 -10.07
N TRP A 9 -11.79 -25.52 -10.92
CA TRP A 9 -11.59 -24.08 -10.57
C TRP A 9 -12.81 -23.48 -9.88
N ALA A 10 -14.02 -23.83 -10.31
CA ALA A 10 -15.27 -23.40 -9.71
C ALA A 10 -15.42 -23.83 -8.24
N SER A 11 -15.03 -25.06 -7.88
CA SER A 11 -15.11 -25.56 -6.52
C SER A 11 -14.04 -24.93 -5.60
N ILE A 12 -12.87 -24.56 -6.15
CA ILE A 12 -11.84 -23.83 -5.39
C ILE A 12 -12.34 -22.42 -5.06
N VAL A 13 -12.84 -21.70 -6.07
CA VAL A 13 -13.33 -20.32 -5.90
C VAL A 13 -14.53 -20.23 -4.95
N ALA A 14 -15.41 -21.24 -4.94
CA ALA A 14 -16.57 -21.32 -4.06
C ALA A 14 -16.24 -21.85 -2.64
N SER A 15 -14.96 -22.09 -2.33
CA SER A 15 -14.59 -22.69 -1.05
C SER A 15 -14.70 -21.69 0.13
N ARG A 16 -14.99 -22.21 1.33
CA ARG A 16 -14.99 -21.41 2.57
C ARG A 16 -13.68 -20.66 2.78
N ARG A 17 -12.53 -21.23 2.40
CA ARG A 17 -11.22 -20.59 2.52
C ARG A 17 -11.10 -19.34 1.67
N MET A 18 -11.68 -19.33 0.47
CA MET A 18 -11.67 -18.14 -0.42
C MET A 18 -12.57 -17.04 0.14
N ALA A 19 -13.75 -17.38 0.66
CA ALA A 19 -14.64 -16.42 1.30
C ALA A 19 -13.98 -15.79 2.54
N VAL A 20 -13.32 -16.60 3.38
CA VAL A 20 -12.55 -16.11 4.53
C VAL A 20 -11.37 -15.25 4.07
N ALA A 21 -10.62 -15.64 3.05
CA ALA A 21 -9.52 -14.83 2.50
C ALA A 21 -10.01 -13.47 1.99
N ALA A 22 -11.16 -13.41 1.31
CA ALA A 22 -11.77 -12.15 0.87
C ALA A 22 -12.19 -11.28 2.06
N ALA A 23 -12.85 -11.86 3.08
CA ALA A 23 -13.28 -11.13 4.27
C ALA A 23 -12.09 -10.61 5.10
N LEU A 24 -11.01 -11.38 5.23
CA LEU A 24 -9.78 -10.94 5.88
C LEU A 24 -9.05 -9.87 5.04
N GLY A 25 -9.10 -9.97 3.71
CA GLY A 25 -8.63 -8.90 2.83
C GLY A 25 -9.41 -7.61 3.03
N PHE A 26 -10.72 -7.70 3.17
CA PHE A 26 -11.57 -6.56 3.51
C PHE A 26 -11.18 -5.95 4.87
N ALA A 27 -10.98 -6.77 5.90
CA ALA A 27 -10.49 -6.32 7.21
C ALA A 27 -9.14 -5.58 7.14
N SER A 28 -8.20 -6.07 6.32
CA SER A 28 -6.89 -5.41 6.10
C SER A 28 -7.02 -4.06 5.39
N GLY A 29 -7.96 -3.93 4.45
CA GLY A 29 -8.13 -2.70 3.67
C GLY A 29 -8.81 -1.55 4.43
N LEU A 30 -9.63 -1.85 5.43
CA LEU A 30 -10.42 -0.85 6.16
C LEU A 30 -9.57 0.26 6.83
N PRO A 31 -8.51 -0.05 7.62
CA PRO A 31 -7.78 0.97 8.38
C PRO A 31 -6.85 1.83 7.52
N LEU A 32 -6.43 1.34 6.35
CA LEU A 32 -5.41 2.01 5.56
C LEU A 32 -5.82 3.44 5.16
N LEU A 33 -7.02 3.61 4.65
CA LEU A 33 -7.51 4.93 4.23
C LEU A 33 -7.93 5.79 5.40
N LEU A 34 -8.29 5.20 6.55
CA LEU A 34 -8.58 5.95 7.78
C LEU A 34 -7.35 6.67 8.33
N THR A 35 -6.15 6.10 8.16
CA THR A 35 -4.87 6.71 8.59
C THR A 35 -4.18 7.48 7.46
N GLY A 36 -4.75 7.50 6.26
CA GLY A 36 -4.25 8.18 5.08
C GLY A 36 -5.19 9.28 4.59
N GLN A 37 -5.84 9.02 3.46
CA GLN A 37 -6.67 10.00 2.75
C GLN A 37 -7.81 10.58 3.61
N VAL A 38 -8.55 9.74 4.33
CA VAL A 38 -9.68 10.17 5.15
C VAL A 38 -9.20 11.07 6.29
N LEU A 39 -8.12 10.68 6.98
CA LEU A 39 -7.51 11.48 8.03
C LEU A 39 -7.00 12.81 7.49
N GLY A 40 -6.28 12.80 6.36
CA GLY A 40 -5.77 14.02 5.73
C GLY A 40 -6.89 15.01 5.39
N LEU A 41 -8.02 14.53 4.87
CA LEU A 41 -9.18 15.39 4.59
C LEU A 41 -9.87 15.86 5.86
N TRP A 42 -9.94 15.04 6.90
CA TRP A 42 -10.48 15.47 8.20
C TRP A 42 -9.66 16.58 8.83
N LEU A 43 -8.33 16.43 8.86
CA LEU A 43 -7.40 17.47 9.32
C LEU A 43 -7.52 18.74 8.48
N THR A 44 -7.75 18.58 7.17
CA THR A 44 -7.94 19.69 6.23
C THR A 44 -9.22 20.46 6.55
N ASP A 45 -10.33 19.78 6.79
CA ASP A 45 -11.62 20.38 7.17
C ASP A 45 -11.54 21.03 8.57
N ALA A 46 -10.77 20.44 9.50
CA ALA A 46 -10.49 21.00 10.81
C ALA A 46 -9.54 22.22 10.77
N LYS A 47 -9.13 22.67 9.57
CA LYS A 47 -8.22 23.80 9.33
C LYS A 47 -6.84 23.68 10.01
N ILE A 48 -6.39 22.45 10.25
CA ILE A 48 -5.03 22.17 10.75
C ILE A 48 -4.02 22.67 9.71
N ASP A 49 -2.92 23.26 10.18
CA ASP A 49 -1.90 23.81 9.30
C ASP A 49 -1.29 22.73 8.38
N ILE A 50 -0.83 23.16 7.20
CA ILE A 50 -0.38 22.23 6.15
C ILE A 50 0.90 21.47 6.54
N LYS A 51 1.77 22.05 7.38
CA LYS A 51 2.99 21.40 7.84
C LYS A 51 2.64 20.24 8.78
N THR A 52 1.70 20.47 9.70
CA THR A 52 1.17 19.44 10.58
C THR A 52 0.48 18.34 9.78
N ILE A 53 -0.36 18.65 8.78
CA ILE A 53 -0.97 17.65 7.91
C ILE A 53 0.11 16.79 7.21
N ALA A 54 1.17 17.42 6.72
CA ALA A 54 2.27 16.72 6.07
C ALA A 54 3.04 15.78 7.02
N LEU A 55 3.18 16.16 8.30
CA LEU A 55 3.77 15.30 9.33
C LEU A 55 2.95 14.01 9.57
N PHE A 56 1.64 14.06 9.39
CA PHE A 56 0.79 12.86 9.50
C PHE A 56 1.11 11.77 8.46
N ALA A 57 1.92 12.05 7.43
CA ALA A 57 2.48 11.01 6.58
C ALA A 57 3.30 9.98 7.37
N SER A 58 3.94 10.39 8.49
CA SER A 58 4.70 9.52 9.38
C SER A 58 3.84 8.53 10.18
N VAL A 59 2.54 8.77 10.33
CA VAL A 59 1.58 7.82 10.94
C VAL A 59 1.63 6.44 10.28
N GLY A 60 1.98 6.40 9.00
CA GLY A 60 2.17 5.14 8.28
C GLY A 60 3.47 4.37 8.57
N LEU A 61 4.39 4.86 9.41
CA LEU A 61 5.66 4.18 9.74
C LEU A 61 5.48 2.73 10.22
N PRO A 62 4.47 2.38 11.03
CA PRO A 62 4.26 0.99 11.43
C PRO A 62 4.12 0.02 10.24
N TYR A 63 3.44 0.41 9.16
CA TYR A 63 3.34 -0.45 7.97
C TYR A 63 4.71 -0.70 7.30
N THR A 64 5.64 0.25 7.41
CA THR A 64 7.00 0.09 6.88
C THR A 64 7.85 -0.83 7.74
N PHE A 65 7.74 -0.71 9.05
CA PHE A 65 8.60 -1.42 9.99
C PHE A 65 7.97 -2.70 10.55
N LYS A 66 6.79 -3.13 10.06
CA LYS A 66 6.09 -4.33 10.55
C LYS A 66 6.96 -5.60 10.55
N PHE A 67 7.96 -5.69 9.67
CA PHE A 67 8.92 -6.79 9.64
C PHE A 67 9.75 -6.90 10.93
N ALA A 68 9.96 -5.80 11.66
CA ALA A 68 10.76 -5.79 12.88
C ALA A 68 10.09 -6.57 14.03
N TRP A 69 8.76 -6.59 14.07
CA TRP A 69 8.02 -7.32 15.10
C TRP A 69 7.26 -8.54 14.57
N ALA A 70 7.22 -8.77 13.26
CA ALA A 70 6.60 -9.96 12.68
C ALA A 70 7.07 -11.29 13.34
N PRO A 71 8.40 -11.47 13.67
CA PRO A 71 8.85 -12.65 14.37
C PRO A 71 8.27 -12.86 15.78
N LEU A 72 7.78 -11.77 16.42
CA LEU A 72 7.12 -11.89 17.72
C LEU A 72 5.78 -12.63 17.59
N LEU A 73 5.06 -12.42 16.48
CA LEU A 73 3.78 -13.09 16.19
C LEU A 73 3.99 -14.58 15.91
N ASP A 74 5.17 -14.96 15.45
CA ASP A 74 5.54 -16.37 15.27
C ASP A 74 5.95 -17.04 16.57
N ARG A 75 6.55 -16.28 17.49
CA ARG A 75 7.04 -16.79 18.78
C ARG A 75 5.95 -16.88 19.83
N TYR A 76 5.12 -15.85 19.97
CA TYR A 76 4.09 -15.78 21.01
C TYR A 76 2.76 -16.28 20.47
N VAL A 77 2.22 -17.28 21.16
CA VAL A 77 0.91 -17.87 20.85
C VAL A 77 -0.09 -17.35 21.85
N PRO A 78 -1.12 -16.60 21.44
CA PRO A 78 -2.20 -16.21 22.35
C PRO A 78 -2.85 -17.43 23.01
N PRO A 79 -3.34 -17.31 24.26
CA PRO A 79 -3.91 -18.45 25.01
C PRO A 79 -5.27 -18.93 24.48
N PHE A 80 -5.79 -18.30 23.44
CA PHE A 80 -7.09 -18.60 22.82
C PHE A 80 -6.96 -18.60 21.30
N LEU A 81 -7.78 -19.39 20.61
CA LEU A 81 -7.92 -19.50 19.15
C LEU A 81 -6.65 -19.89 18.37
N GLY A 82 -5.53 -20.19 19.05
CA GLY A 82 -4.27 -20.53 18.42
C GLY A 82 -3.45 -19.33 17.99
N ARG A 83 -2.39 -19.56 17.18
CA ARG A 83 -1.38 -18.56 16.87
C ARG A 83 -1.91 -17.49 15.91
N ARG A 84 -2.44 -17.89 14.76
CA ARG A 84 -2.83 -16.93 13.71
C ARG A 84 -4.14 -16.24 14.06
N ARG A 85 -5.16 -17.01 14.36
CA ARG A 85 -6.48 -16.48 14.71
C ARG A 85 -6.46 -15.65 16.00
N GLY A 86 -5.66 -16.05 16.98
CA GLY A 86 -5.50 -15.31 18.24
C GLY A 86 -4.94 -13.91 18.00
N TRP A 87 -3.88 -13.77 17.20
CA TRP A 87 -3.34 -12.46 16.84
C TRP A 87 -4.31 -11.62 15.99
N MET A 88 -5.03 -12.23 15.03
CA MET A 88 -6.06 -11.52 14.27
C MET A 88 -7.14 -10.97 15.21
N LEU A 89 -7.63 -11.76 16.16
CA LEU A 89 -8.68 -11.35 17.09
C LEU A 89 -8.20 -10.19 18.00
N ILE A 90 -7.01 -10.29 18.58
CA ILE A 90 -6.42 -9.23 19.43
C ILE A 90 -6.34 -7.92 18.65
N THR A 91 -5.81 -7.97 17.44
CA THR A 91 -5.63 -6.78 16.63
C THR A 91 -6.96 -6.19 16.14
N GLN A 92 -7.94 -7.02 15.77
CA GLN A 92 -9.27 -6.57 15.36
C GLN A 92 -10.05 -5.92 16.53
N ILE A 93 -10.01 -6.51 17.72
CA ILE A 93 -10.63 -5.90 18.92
C ILE A 93 -9.94 -4.57 19.24
N GLY A 94 -8.60 -4.54 19.22
CA GLY A 94 -7.83 -3.32 19.41
C GLY A 94 -8.19 -2.25 18.37
N LEU A 95 -8.29 -2.62 17.09
CA LEU A 95 -8.69 -1.70 16.01
C LEU A 95 -10.10 -1.14 16.24
N VAL A 96 -11.08 -1.97 16.58
CA VAL A 96 -12.44 -1.50 16.91
C VAL A 96 -12.37 -0.46 18.03
N GLY A 97 -11.66 -0.75 19.12
CA GLY A 97 -11.55 0.17 20.26
C GLY A 97 -10.88 1.50 19.89
N VAL A 98 -9.75 1.45 19.19
CA VAL A 98 -9.00 2.67 18.80
C VAL A 98 -9.74 3.46 17.71
N ILE A 99 -10.43 2.80 16.77
CA ILE A 99 -11.25 3.51 15.76
C ILE A 99 -12.44 4.20 16.41
N VAL A 100 -13.09 3.58 17.41
CA VAL A 100 -14.15 4.22 18.21
C VAL A 100 -13.61 5.42 19.02
N ALA A 101 -12.43 5.26 19.64
CA ALA A 101 -11.76 6.38 20.32
C ALA A 101 -11.45 7.53 19.34
N MET A 102 -10.95 7.21 18.14
CA MET A 102 -10.70 8.19 17.09
C MET A 102 -11.98 8.93 16.68
N ALA A 103 -13.12 8.22 16.57
CA ALA A 103 -14.40 8.84 16.26
C ALA A 103 -14.87 9.86 17.33
N SER A 104 -14.35 9.74 18.55
CA SER A 104 -14.67 10.64 19.66
C SER A 104 -13.69 11.80 19.81
N ALA A 105 -12.57 11.76 19.08
CA ALA A 105 -11.57 12.82 19.08
C ALA A 105 -11.99 13.97 18.15
N ASP A 106 -11.45 15.18 18.43
CA ASP A 106 -11.60 16.35 17.58
C ASP A 106 -10.21 16.90 17.23
N PRO A 107 -9.81 16.89 15.96
CA PRO A 107 -8.51 17.38 15.52
C PRO A 107 -8.28 18.86 15.85
N SER A 108 -9.33 19.68 15.89
CA SER A 108 -9.22 21.13 16.16
C SER A 108 -8.88 21.42 17.61
N SER A 109 -9.30 20.59 18.55
CA SER A 109 -9.06 20.75 19.97
C SER A 109 -7.85 19.95 20.48
N ASN A 110 -7.57 18.77 19.88
CA ASN A 110 -6.49 17.89 20.32
C ASN A 110 -5.88 17.09 19.16
N THR A 111 -5.10 17.78 18.32
CA THR A 111 -4.39 17.19 17.18
C THR A 111 -3.39 16.10 17.62
N GLU A 112 -2.79 16.23 18.79
CA GLU A 112 -1.81 15.29 19.32
C GLU A 112 -2.47 13.93 19.67
N LEU A 113 -3.63 13.94 20.32
CA LEU A 113 -4.41 12.73 20.57
C LEU A 113 -4.78 12.03 19.27
N VAL A 114 -5.22 12.79 18.26
CA VAL A 114 -5.52 12.25 16.93
C VAL A 114 -4.30 11.58 16.31
N ALA A 115 -3.11 12.16 16.46
CA ALA A 115 -1.86 11.57 15.98
C ALA A 115 -1.54 10.24 16.69
N TYR A 116 -1.64 10.18 18.02
CA TYR A 116 -1.42 8.93 18.77
C TYR A 116 -2.41 7.84 18.39
N LEU A 117 -3.70 8.19 18.27
CA LEU A 117 -4.73 7.24 17.85
C LEU A 117 -4.50 6.75 16.41
N ALA A 118 -4.08 7.62 15.51
CA ALA A 118 -3.77 7.27 14.13
C ALA A 118 -2.56 6.30 14.05
N VAL A 119 -1.50 6.56 14.83
CA VAL A 119 -0.35 5.65 14.95
C VAL A 119 -0.77 4.31 15.53
N ALA A 120 -1.64 4.29 16.55
CA ALA A 120 -2.16 3.07 17.14
C ALA A 120 -2.99 2.25 16.13
N ILE A 121 -3.86 2.91 15.33
CA ILE A 121 -4.59 2.25 14.23
C ILE A 121 -3.59 1.65 13.23
N ALA A 122 -2.58 2.40 12.82
CA ALA A 122 -1.59 1.94 11.85
C ALA A 122 -0.77 0.76 12.38
N ALA A 123 -0.37 0.78 13.65
CA ALA A 123 0.39 -0.30 14.29
C ALA A 123 -0.43 -1.59 14.43
N LEU A 124 -1.67 -1.48 14.89
CA LEU A 124 -2.58 -2.62 15.01
C LEU A 124 -2.93 -3.20 13.64
N SER A 125 -3.19 -2.34 12.64
CA SER A 125 -3.47 -2.77 11.27
C SER A 125 -2.25 -3.45 10.63
N ALA A 126 -1.05 -2.88 10.77
CA ALA A 126 0.17 -3.50 10.27
C ALA A 126 0.43 -4.87 10.94
N THR A 127 0.10 -5.01 12.22
CA THR A 127 0.21 -6.27 12.96
C THR A 127 -0.84 -7.28 12.49
N GLN A 128 -2.08 -6.84 12.25
CA GLN A 128 -3.13 -7.64 11.65
C GLN A 128 -2.72 -8.17 10.28
N ASP A 129 -2.15 -7.31 9.42
CA ASP A 129 -1.67 -7.70 8.09
C ASP A 129 -0.63 -8.82 8.17
N VAL A 130 0.34 -8.73 9.10
CA VAL A 130 1.32 -9.80 9.32
C VAL A 130 0.64 -11.12 9.68
N ALA A 131 -0.35 -11.09 10.58
CA ALA A 131 -1.07 -12.29 11.00
C ALA A 131 -1.88 -12.91 9.86
N ILE A 132 -2.57 -12.09 9.06
CA ILE A 132 -3.38 -12.53 7.91
C ILE A 132 -2.50 -13.06 6.78
N ASP A 133 -1.40 -12.37 6.44
CA ASP A 133 -0.46 -12.79 5.41
C ASP A 133 0.15 -14.16 5.76
N ALA A 134 0.54 -14.34 7.02
CA ALA A 134 1.04 -15.61 7.52
C ALA A 134 -0.03 -16.71 7.53
N TRP A 135 -1.28 -16.40 7.92
CA TRP A 135 -2.40 -17.33 7.85
C TRP A 135 -2.63 -17.83 6.41
N ARG A 136 -2.65 -16.91 5.42
CA ARG A 136 -2.80 -17.30 4.00
C ARG A 136 -1.68 -18.23 3.54
N ALA A 137 -0.43 -17.94 3.96
CA ALA A 137 0.71 -18.78 3.61
C ALA A 137 0.62 -20.19 4.22
N ASP A 138 0.11 -20.27 5.47
CA ASP A 138 0.05 -21.51 6.23
C ASP A 138 -1.17 -22.39 5.85
N VAL A 139 -2.34 -21.79 5.50
CA VAL A 139 -3.61 -22.52 5.29
C VAL A 139 -3.87 -22.86 3.83
N LEU A 140 -3.43 -21.99 2.89
CA LEU A 140 -3.73 -22.21 1.47
C LEU A 140 -2.79 -23.23 0.83
N ALA A 141 -3.37 -24.29 0.27
CA ALA A 141 -2.63 -25.25 -0.53
C ALA A 141 -1.99 -24.57 -1.76
N VAL A 142 -0.95 -25.15 -2.33
CA VAL A 142 -0.21 -24.54 -3.46
C VAL A 142 -1.14 -24.19 -4.61
N GLU A 143 -2.11 -25.06 -4.89
CA GLU A 143 -3.13 -24.90 -5.94
C GLU A 143 -4.14 -23.78 -5.63
N GLU A 144 -4.37 -23.49 -4.34
CA GLU A 144 -5.31 -22.47 -3.85
C GLU A 144 -4.68 -21.08 -3.73
N ARG A 145 -3.35 -20.96 -3.68
CA ARG A 145 -2.64 -19.71 -3.38
C ARG A 145 -2.98 -18.58 -4.36
N ALA A 146 -3.09 -18.88 -5.64
CA ALA A 146 -3.42 -17.85 -6.64
C ALA A 146 -4.86 -17.34 -6.45
N ALA A 147 -5.82 -18.24 -6.28
CA ALA A 147 -7.23 -17.89 -6.04
C ALA A 147 -7.42 -17.16 -4.70
N GLY A 148 -6.77 -17.64 -3.62
CA GLY A 148 -6.82 -17.01 -2.31
C GLY A 148 -6.19 -15.63 -2.27
N SER A 149 -5.10 -15.41 -3.02
CA SER A 149 -4.51 -14.09 -3.17
C SER A 149 -5.43 -13.15 -3.95
N ALA A 150 -6.07 -13.63 -5.02
CA ALA A 150 -7.04 -12.84 -5.77
C ALA A 150 -8.26 -12.47 -4.91
N ALA A 151 -8.80 -13.43 -4.14
CA ALA A 151 -9.91 -13.20 -3.22
C ALA A 151 -9.55 -12.15 -2.14
N TYR A 152 -8.37 -12.25 -1.53
CA TYR A 152 -7.86 -11.28 -0.56
C TYR A 152 -7.75 -9.88 -1.18
N VAL A 153 -7.13 -9.75 -2.37
CA VAL A 153 -6.97 -8.46 -3.05
C VAL A 153 -8.33 -7.86 -3.40
N LEU A 154 -9.29 -8.69 -3.84
CA LEU A 154 -10.65 -8.22 -4.11
C LEU A 154 -11.29 -7.64 -2.85
N GLY A 155 -11.26 -8.38 -1.72
CA GLY A 155 -11.77 -7.90 -0.44
C GLY A 155 -11.11 -6.57 -0.02
N TYR A 156 -9.78 -6.50 -0.11
CA TYR A 156 -9.01 -5.29 0.17
C TYR A 156 -9.45 -4.09 -0.68
N ARG A 157 -9.67 -4.31 -1.99
CA ARG A 157 -10.15 -3.25 -2.90
C ARG A 157 -11.57 -2.80 -2.56
N VAL A 158 -12.46 -3.73 -2.18
CA VAL A 158 -13.82 -3.40 -1.73
C VAL A 158 -13.77 -2.54 -0.47
N ALA A 159 -12.91 -2.85 0.50
CA ALA A 159 -12.70 -2.02 1.69
C ALA A 159 -12.21 -0.61 1.35
N MET A 160 -11.27 -0.49 0.43
CA MET A 160 -10.79 0.81 -0.04
C MET A 160 -11.91 1.64 -0.69
N LEU A 161 -12.82 1.01 -1.45
CA LEU A 161 -13.98 1.70 -2.01
C LEU A 161 -14.98 2.10 -0.92
N ALA A 162 -15.22 1.21 0.06
CA ALA A 162 -16.13 1.49 1.17
C ALA A 162 -15.67 2.69 2.00
N VAL A 163 -14.39 2.77 2.34
CA VAL A 163 -13.84 3.86 3.18
C VAL A 163 -13.48 5.09 2.34
N GLY A 164 -12.82 4.90 1.19
CA GLY A 164 -12.29 6.00 0.38
C GLY A 164 -13.34 6.69 -0.50
N THR A 165 -14.40 6.00 -0.92
CA THR A 165 -15.43 6.61 -1.75
C THR A 165 -16.74 6.76 -0.96
N ALA A 166 -17.34 5.65 -0.52
CA ALA A 166 -18.60 5.72 0.22
C ALA A 166 -18.41 6.44 1.57
N GLY A 167 -17.28 6.24 2.23
CA GLY A 167 -16.93 6.97 3.45
C GLY A 167 -16.80 8.47 3.24
N LEU A 168 -16.18 8.94 2.16
CA LEU A 168 -16.10 10.38 1.86
C LEU A 168 -17.45 10.99 1.53
N ILE A 169 -18.29 10.29 0.77
CA ILE A 169 -19.67 10.71 0.53
C ILE A 169 -20.45 10.82 1.85
N LEU A 170 -20.31 9.80 2.72
CA LEU A 170 -20.93 9.79 4.04
C LEU A 170 -20.40 10.92 4.93
N ALA A 171 -19.09 11.22 4.88
CA ALA A 171 -18.49 12.33 5.59
C ALA A 171 -19.00 13.70 5.12
N ASP A 172 -19.37 13.81 3.84
CA ASP A 172 -19.93 15.02 3.25
C ASP A 172 -21.39 15.24 3.70
N LEU A 173 -22.15 14.16 3.74
CA LEU A 173 -23.56 14.18 4.14
C LEU A 173 -23.76 14.27 5.66
N THR A 174 -22.78 13.81 6.44
CA THR A 174 -22.88 13.73 7.90
C THR A 174 -21.64 14.29 8.61
N SER A 175 -20.67 13.43 8.92
CA SER A 175 -19.38 13.81 9.54
C SER A 175 -18.35 12.71 9.45
N PHE A 176 -17.06 13.04 9.64
CA PHE A 176 -15.98 12.03 9.77
C PHE A 176 -16.20 11.10 10.97
N ARG A 177 -16.80 11.57 12.07
CA ARG A 177 -17.16 10.72 13.21
C ARG A 177 -18.00 9.52 12.77
N VAL A 178 -19.01 9.74 11.93
CA VAL A 178 -19.88 8.66 11.43
C VAL A 178 -19.11 7.69 10.54
N VAL A 179 -18.14 8.18 9.75
CA VAL A 179 -17.28 7.32 8.92
C VAL A 179 -16.40 6.41 9.79
N TYR A 180 -15.79 6.94 10.84
CA TYR A 180 -14.98 6.14 11.76
C TYR A 180 -15.84 5.12 12.52
N LEU A 181 -17.00 5.51 13.05
CA LEU A 181 -17.92 4.58 13.72
C LEU A 181 -18.43 3.49 12.77
N GLY A 182 -18.83 3.85 11.54
CA GLY A 182 -19.23 2.88 10.52
C GLY A 182 -18.11 1.90 10.19
N THR A 183 -16.87 2.38 10.08
CA THR A 183 -15.71 1.52 9.86
C THR A 183 -15.42 0.62 11.07
N ALA A 184 -15.60 1.11 12.30
CA ALA A 184 -15.49 0.28 13.50
C ALA A 184 -16.51 -0.87 13.51
N VAL A 185 -17.76 -0.60 13.09
CA VAL A 185 -18.80 -1.64 12.93
C VAL A 185 -18.39 -2.65 11.87
N LEU A 186 -17.90 -2.20 10.69
CA LEU A 186 -17.42 -3.10 9.64
C LEU A 186 -16.24 -3.95 10.13
N MET A 187 -15.30 -3.38 10.90
CA MET A 187 -14.19 -4.11 11.50
C MET A 187 -14.69 -5.14 12.52
N ALA A 188 -15.68 -4.80 13.35
CA ALA A 188 -16.29 -5.74 14.29
C ALA A 188 -16.96 -6.92 13.56
N LEU A 189 -17.63 -6.68 12.43
CA LEU A 189 -18.18 -7.75 11.59
C LEU A 189 -17.08 -8.65 10.99
N CYS A 190 -15.91 -8.11 10.68
CA CYS A 190 -14.78 -8.89 10.18
C CYS A 190 -14.24 -9.90 11.23
N ILE A 191 -14.51 -9.71 12.52
CA ILE A 191 -14.16 -10.67 13.58
C ILE A 191 -14.83 -12.02 13.30
N ILE A 192 -16.02 -12.04 12.71
CA ILE A 192 -16.72 -13.27 12.31
C ILE A 192 -15.83 -14.09 11.35
N ALA A 193 -15.15 -13.44 10.39
CA ALA A 193 -14.25 -14.14 9.48
C ALA A 193 -13.06 -14.79 10.21
N THR A 194 -12.55 -14.15 11.27
CA THR A 194 -11.50 -14.72 12.12
C THR A 194 -11.98 -15.97 12.87
N PHE A 195 -13.23 -16.00 13.34
CA PHE A 195 -13.81 -17.22 13.94
C PHE A 195 -14.08 -18.32 12.91
N LEU A 196 -14.40 -17.94 11.68
CA LEU A 196 -14.60 -18.88 10.58
C LEU A 196 -13.28 -19.36 9.95
N ALA A 197 -12.17 -18.68 10.16
CA ALA A 197 -10.86 -19.09 9.67
C ALA A 197 -10.41 -20.42 10.29
N GLU A 198 -9.70 -21.23 9.52
CA GLU A 198 -9.05 -22.44 10.06
C GLU A 198 -7.75 -22.02 10.77
N GLU A 199 -7.47 -22.62 11.94
CA GLU A 199 -6.16 -22.43 12.57
C GLU A 199 -5.17 -23.43 11.95
N PRO A 200 -4.04 -22.96 11.36
CA PRO A 200 -3.05 -23.87 10.82
C PRO A 200 -2.33 -24.64 11.92
N ALA A 201 -1.95 -25.90 11.62
CA ALA A 201 -1.10 -26.67 12.51
C ALA A 201 0.21 -25.90 12.82
N VAL A 202 0.64 -25.94 14.07
CA VAL A 202 1.87 -25.28 14.48
C VAL A 202 3.06 -26.05 13.89
N PRO A 203 3.95 -25.44 13.08
CA PRO A 203 5.14 -26.11 12.58
C PRO A 203 6.05 -26.55 13.74
N GLU A 204 6.60 -27.75 13.66
CA GLU A 204 7.54 -28.27 14.66
C GLU A 204 8.85 -27.45 14.73
N ALA A 205 9.29 -26.91 13.61
CA ALA A 205 10.46 -26.07 13.52
C ALA A 205 10.10 -24.57 13.59
N ARG A 206 10.29 -23.96 14.76
CA ARG A 206 10.18 -22.50 14.91
C ARG A 206 11.46 -21.85 14.43
N PRO A 207 11.41 -20.65 13.77
CA PRO A 207 12.62 -19.89 13.49
C PRO A 207 13.42 -19.65 14.78
N ARG A 208 14.66 -20.13 14.82
CA ARG A 208 15.46 -20.15 16.07
C ARG A 208 15.77 -18.75 16.62
N THR A 209 15.88 -17.72 15.75
CA THR A 209 16.15 -16.35 16.19
C THR A 209 15.59 -15.31 15.20
N VAL A 210 15.20 -14.13 15.71
CA VAL A 210 14.85 -12.94 14.90
C VAL A 210 16.03 -12.53 14.00
N TYR A 211 17.26 -12.71 14.48
CA TYR A 211 18.48 -12.43 13.74
C TYR A 211 18.53 -13.18 12.40
N HIS A 212 18.29 -14.49 12.39
CA HIS A 212 18.29 -15.27 11.15
C HIS A 212 17.14 -14.90 10.21
N ALA A 213 15.97 -14.49 10.75
CA ALA A 213 14.84 -14.10 9.91
C ALA A 213 15.04 -12.75 9.20
N VAL A 214 15.81 -11.84 9.80
CA VAL A 214 16.02 -10.48 9.28
C VAL A 214 17.42 -10.33 8.66
N VAL A 215 18.48 -10.67 9.40
CA VAL A 215 19.86 -10.37 8.99
C VAL A 215 20.32 -11.25 7.84
N THR A 216 19.93 -12.54 7.82
CA THR A 216 20.39 -13.47 6.76
C THR A 216 19.94 -13.05 5.36
N PRO A 217 18.66 -12.65 5.11
CA PRO A 217 18.22 -12.16 3.80
C PRO A 217 18.97 -10.89 3.35
N PHE A 218 19.29 -9.99 4.29
CA PHE A 218 20.09 -8.79 4.01
C PHE A 218 21.52 -9.16 3.64
N ALA A 219 22.17 -9.99 4.45
CA ALA A 219 23.54 -10.41 4.21
C ALA A 219 23.68 -11.12 2.86
N GLU A 220 22.69 -11.97 2.49
CA GLU A 220 22.63 -12.62 1.17
C GLU A 220 22.49 -11.59 0.05
N PHE A 221 21.60 -10.62 0.21
CA PHE A 221 21.37 -9.57 -0.78
C PHE A 221 22.65 -8.77 -1.08
N PHE A 222 23.36 -8.34 -0.03
CA PHE A 222 24.65 -7.65 -0.18
C PHE A 222 25.76 -8.56 -0.70
N LYS A 223 25.83 -9.81 -0.26
CA LYS A 223 26.82 -10.79 -0.75
C LYS A 223 26.63 -11.07 -2.24
N ARG A 224 25.39 -11.18 -2.70
CA ARG A 224 25.07 -11.48 -4.10
C ARG A 224 25.24 -10.30 -5.03
N LEU A 225 24.82 -9.11 -4.62
CA LEU A 225 24.83 -7.91 -5.46
C LEU A 225 26.04 -7.01 -5.23
N GLY A 226 26.81 -7.18 -4.16
CA GLY A 226 27.95 -6.32 -3.84
C GLY A 226 27.54 -4.83 -3.79
N TRP A 227 28.30 -3.95 -4.42
CA TRP A 227 28.00 -2.52 -4.50
C TRP A 227 26.68 -2.20 -5.21
N ALA A 228 26.24 -3.05 -6.12
CA ALA A 228 24.96 -2.89 -6.80
C ALA A 228 23.77 -2.98 -5.83
N ALA A 229 23.94 -3.58 -4.65
CA ALA A 229 22.92 -3.59 -3.60
C ALA A 229 22.56 -2.15 -3.14
N LEU A 230 23.57 -1.28 -2.98
CA LEU A 230 23.31 0.12 -2.58
C LEU A 230 22.57 0.88 -3.67
N ILE A 231 22.89 0.67 -4.94
CA ILE A 231 22.17 1.27 -6.08
C ILE A 231 20.74 0.76 -6.10
N ALA A 232 20.53 -0.54 -5.89
CA ALA A 232 19.20 -1.15 -5.83
C ALA A 232 18.34 -0.60 -4.68
N LEU A 233 18.92 -0.42 -3.50
CA LEU A 233 18.23 0.16 -2.34
C LEU A 233 17.93 1.65 -2.56
N ALA A 234 18.88 2.42 -3.10
CA ALA A 234 18.65 3.82 -3.45
C ALA A 234 17.56 3.97 -4.53
N PHE A 235 17.56 3.10 -5.55
CA PHE A 235 16.50 3.04 -6.56
C PHE A 235 15.15 2.71 -5.92
N ALA A 236 15.09 1.71 -5.03
CA ALA A 236 13.86 1.36 -4.31
C ALA A 236 13.29 2.55 -3.51
N ALA A 237 14.14 3.34 -2.88
CA ALA A 237 13.74 4.50 -2.08
C ALA A 237 13.32 5.71 -2.94
N LEU A 238 14.00 5.95 -4.07
CA LEU A 238 13.92 7.23 -4.78
C LEU A 238 13.05 7.19 -6.05
N TYR A 239 12.82 6.02 -6.66
CA TYR A 239 12.10 5.94 -7.94
C TYR A 239 10.65 6.43 -7.85
N LYS A 240 9.98 6.19 -6.73
CA LYS A 240 8.59 6.61 -6.48
C LYS A 240 8.48 7.80 -5.52
N PHE A 241 9.60 8.43 -5.15
CA PHE A 241 9.61 9.42 -4.09
C PHE A 241 8.75 10.64 -4.40
N GLY A 242 8.88 11.22 -5.60
CA GLY A 242 8.09 12.38 -6.02
C GLY A 242 6.58 12.13 -5.96
N ASP A 243 6.14 10.99 -6.52
CA ASP A 243 4.71 10.62 -6.56
C ASP A 243 4.14 10.42 -5.16
N GLN A 244 4.92 9.80 -4.29
CA GLN A 244 4.49 9.57 -2.91
C GLN A 244 4.36 10.88 -2.10
N MET A 245 5.13 11.93 -2.44
CA MET A 245 4.95 13.26 -1.87
C MET A 245 3.61 13.86 -2.31
N VAL A 246 3.27 13.74 -3.59
CA VAL A 246 1.96 14.18 -4.12
C VAL A 246 0.82 13.47 -3.41
N ASP A 247 0.86 12.14 -3.33
CA ASP A 247 -0.15 11.33 -2.63
C ASP A 247 -0.43 11.79 -1.20
N GLY A 248 0.59 12.33 -0.52
CA GLY A 248 0.48 12.81 0.86
C GLY A 248 -0.40 14.04 1.01
N LEU A 249 -0.42 14.93 0.02
CA LEU A 249 -0.99 16.27 0.13
C LEU A 249 -2.04 16.59 -0.94
N VAL A 250 -2.17 15.79 -2.00
CA VAL A 250 -3.09 16.06 -3.11
C VAL A 250 -4.55 16.16 -2.67
N GLY A 251 -4.96 15.40 -1.65
CA GLY A 251 -6.30 15.50 -1.08
C GLY A 251 -6.56 16.88 -0.44
N THR A 252 -5.57 17.43 0.26
CA THR A 252 -5.62 18.78 0.83
C THR A 252 -5.66 19.85 -0.25
N PHE A 253 -4.90 19.66 -1.35
CA PHE A 253 -4.94 20.53 -2.53
C PHE A 253 -6.34 20.59 -3.13
N TRP A 254 -6.96 19.45 -3.40
CA TRP A 254 -8.31 19.41 -3.95
C TRP A 254 -9.33 20.07 -3.02
N ARG A 255 -9.17 19.87 -1.71
CA ARG A 255 -10.12 20.38 -0.72
C ARG A 255 -9.99 21.86 -0.45
N ARG A 256 -8.74 22.38 -0.32
CA ARG A 256 -8.48 23.79 0.07
C ARG A 256 -8.31 24.71 -1.12
N GLU A 257 -7.55 24.27 -2.13
CA GLU A 257 -7.18 25.12 -3.27
C GLU A 257 -8.26 25.08 -4.36
N LEU A 258 -8.78 23.87 -4.65
CA LEU A 258 -9.83 23.71 -5.67
C LEU A 258 -11.24 23.69 -5.08
N GLU A 259 -11.39 23.85 -3.77
CA GLU A 259 -12.69 23.89 -3.06
C GLU A 259 -13.63 22.72 -3.45
N MET A 260 -13.07 21.54 -3.69
CA MET A 260 -13.85 20.36 -4.03
C MET A 260 -14.53 19.79 -2.79
N SER A 261 -15.78 19.34 -2.95
CA SER A 261 -16.46 18.58 -1.91
C SER A 261 -15.84 17.19 -1.73
N LYS A 262 -16.03 16.56 -0.58
CA LYS A 262 -15.56 15.19 -0.32
C LYS A 262 -16.21 14.19 -1.29
N THR A 263 -17.46 14.43 -1.66
CA THR A 263 -18.21 13.66 -2.66
C THR A 263 -17.56 13.78 -4.03
N GLU A 264 -17.19 15.00 -4.48
CA GLU A 264 -16.48 15.20 -5.75
C GLU A 264 -15.15 14.45 -5.75
N ILE A 265 -14.33 14.60 -4.68
CA ILE A 265 -13.05 13.92 -4.55
C ILE A 265 -13.23 12.40 -4.63
N GLY A 266 -14.17 11.83 -3.88
CA GLY A 266 -14.45 10.40 -3.88
C GLY A 266 -14.92 9.89 -5.24
N THR A 267 -15.77 10.65 -5.94
CA THR A 267 -16.34 10.28 -7.24
C THR A 267 -15.28 10.32 -8.35
N PHE A 268 -14.47 11.39 -8.41
CA PHE A 268 -13.40 11.50 -9.41
C PHE A 268 -12.34 10.41 -9.21
N ASN A 269 -11.92 10.14 -7.97
CA ASN A 269 -11.00 9.04 -7.68
C ASN A 269 -11.56 7.68 -8.10
N LYS A 270 -12.86 7.45 -7.91
CA LYS A 270 -13.51 6.20 -8.34
C LYS A 270 -13.58 6.09 -9.86
N ALA A 271 -14.16 7.08 -10.54
CA ALA A 271 -14.40 7.00 -11.98
C ALA A 271 -13.11 7.06 -12.80
N ALA A 272 -12.34 8.15 -12.65
CA ALA A 272 -11.11 8.36 -13.38
C ALA A 272 -9.99 7.43 -12.90
N GLY A 273 -9.89 7.19 -11.58
CA GLY A 273 -8.89 6.32 -11.00
C GLY A 273 -9.06 4.87 -11.42
N PHE A 274 -10.27 4.30 -11.35
CA PHE A 274 -10.50 2.91 -11.76
C PHE A 274 -10.20 2.69 -13.25
N ALA A 275 -10.69 3.59 -14.11
CA ALA A 275 -10.41 3.54 -15.54
C ALA A 275 -8.91 3.68 -15.83
N GLY A 276 -8.21 4.59 -15.12
CA GLY A 276 -6.77 4.79 -15.24
C GLY A 276 -5.96 3.56 -14.82
N VAL A 277 -6.31 2.92 -13.70
CA VAL A 277 -5.65 1.68 -13.25
C VAL A 277 -5.84 0.56 -14.26
N ALA A 278 -7.06 0.38 -14.79
CA ALA A 278 -7.35 -0.67 -15.77
C ALA A 278 -6.54 -0.47 -17.06
N LEU A 279 -6.56 0.74 -17.63
CA LEU A 279 -5.79 1.06 -18.84
C LEU A 279 -4.28 0.97 -18.58
N GLY A 280 -3.81 1.52 -17.47
CA GLY A 280 -2.39 1.47 -17.07
C GLY A 280 -1.87 0.05 -16.91
N GLY A 281 -2.69 -0.85 -16.34
CA GLY A 281 -2.37 -2.28 -16.22
C GLY A 281 -2.22 -2.97 -17.58
N ILE A 282 -3.15 -2.73 -18.51
CA ILE A 282 -3.10 -3.24 -19.89
C ILE A 282 -1.85 -2.72 -20.60
N LEU A 283 -1.59 -1.42 -20.53
CA LEU A 283 -0.43 -0.79 -21.16
C LEU A 283 0.90 -1.31 -20.57
N ALA A 284 0.98 -1.44 -19.24
CA ALA A 284 2.17 -2.01 -18.60
C ALA A 284 2.43 -3.44 -19.06
N GLY A 285 1.38 -4.28 -19.07
CA GLY A 285 1.49 -5.68 -19.48
C GLY A 285 1.89 -5.87 -20.94
N THR A 286 1.47 -4.96 -21.83
CA THR A 286 1.76 -5.05 -23.26
C THR A 286 3.08 -4.36 -23.67
N LEU A 287 3.41 -3.23 -23.05
CA LEU A 287 4.57 -2.42 -23.41
C LEU A 287 5.85 -2.89 -22.72
N THR A 288 5.80 -3.35 -21.48
CA THR A 288 7.01 -3.79 -20.75
C THR A 288 7.75 -4.92 -21.45
N PRO A 289 7.11 -6.00 -21.95
CA PRO A 289 7.81 -7.04 -22.69
C PRO A 289 8.42 -6.55 -24.02
N ARG A 290 7.77 -5.57 -24.68
CA ARG A 290 8.23 -5.04 -25.98
C ARG A 290 9.40 -4.08 -25.83
N LEU A 291 9.40 -3.24 -24.80
CA LEU A 291 10.42 -2.23 -24.57
C LEU A 291 11.65 -2.78 -23.82
N GLY A 292 11.48 -3.87 -23.09
CA GLY A 292 12.40 -4.33 -22.07
C GLY A 292 12.31 -3.49 -20.79
N THR A 293 12.62 -4.09 -19.65
CA THR A 293 12.36 -3.53 -18.31
C THR A 293 13.02 -2.15 -18.09
N ARG A 294 14.26 -1.96 -18.57
CA ARG A 294 14.98 -0.68 -18.41
C ARG A 294 14.29 0.49 -19.12
N ARG A 295 13.92 0.29 -20.41
CA ARG A 295 13.25 1.33 -21.19
C ARG A 295 11.84 1.59 -20.65
N ALA A 296 11.14 0.55 -20.23
CA ALA A 296 9.83 0.67 -19.59
C ALA A 296 9.91 1.52 -18.32
N LEU A 297 10.87 1.26 -17.41
CA LEU A 297 11.09 2.09 -16.21
C LEU A 297 11.34 3.56 -16.55
N LEU A 298 12.21 3.84 -17.51
CA LEU A 298 12.52 5.22 -17.92
C LEU A 298 11.29 5.91 -18.53
N LEU A 299 10.64 5.27 -19.48
CA LEU A 299 9.48 5.85 -20.16
C LEU A 299 8.32 6.08 -19.19
N PHE A 300 7.99 5.08 -18.38
CA PHE A 300 6.86 5.16 -17.44
C PHE A 300 7.17 6.12 -16.28
N GLY A 301 8.42 6.16 -15.81
CA GLY A 301 8.83 7.11 -14.78
C GLY A 301 8.84 8.56 -15.27
N VAL A 302 9.28 8.82 -16.50
CA VAL A 302 9.18 10.16 -17.12
C VAL A 302 7.71 10.54 -17.32
N LEU A 303 6.89 9.63 -17.86
CA LEU A 303 5.45 9.86 -18.01
C LEU A 303 4.81 10.23 -16.67
N GLN A 304 5.12 9.47 -15.62
CA GLN A 304 4.59 9.70 -14.28
C GLN A 304 5.06 11.06 -13.70
N ALA A 305 6.37 11.37 -13.79
CA ALA A 305 6.87 12.68 -13.35
C ALA A 305 6.20 13.85 -14.12
N SER A 306 5.86 13.62 -15.40
CA SER A 306 5.19 14.61 -16.23
C SER A 306 3.73 14.86 -15.83
N THR A 307 3.05 13.90 -15.19
CA THR A 307 1.67 14.10 -14.70
C THR A 307 1.60 15.19 -13.63
N ASN A 308 2.69 15.42 -12.89
CA ASN A 308 2.75 16.49 -11.89
C ASN A 308 2.56 17.89 -12.49
N PHE A 309 2.88 18.08 -13.77
CA PHE A 309 2.62 19.35 -14.47
C PHE A 309 1.13 19.60 -14.72
N LEU A 310 0.28 18.56 -14.75
CA LEU A 310 -1.17 18.74 -14.77
C LEU A 310 -1.66 19.32 -13.43
N TYR A 311 -1.07 18.92 -12.31
CA TYR A 311 -1.34 19.51 -11.01
C TYR A 311 -0.78 20.93 -10.89
N VAL A 312 0.37 21.23 -11.52
CA VAL A 312 0.87 22.61 -11.64
C VAL A 312 -0.15 23.47 -12.41
N ALA A 313 -0.65 22.97 -13.54
CA ALA A 313 -1.67 23.68 -14.30
C ALA A 313 -2.94 23.93 -13.49
N LEU A 314 -3.42 22.94 -12.73
CA LEU A 314 -4.56 23.10 -11.83
C LEU A 314 -4.30 24.14 -10.73
N ALA A 315 -3.09 24.17 -10.16
CA ALA A 315 -2.71 25.16 -9.15
C ALA A 315 -2.67 26.61 -9.67
N LEU A 316 -2.37 26.78 -10.97
CA LEU A 316 -2.29 28.10 -11.61
C LEU A 316 -3.64 28.53 -12.21
N MET A 317 -4.42 27.61 -12.75
CA MET A 317 -5.67 27.90 -13.49
C MET A 317 -6.92 27.82 -12.58
N GLY A 318 -6.80 27.17 -11.42
CA GLY A 318 -7.92 26.92 -10.53
C GLY A 318 -8.79 25.73 -10.93
N LYS A 319 -9.97 25.63 -10.33
CA LYS A 319 -10.90 24.49 -10.46
C LYS A 319 -11.43 24.36 -11.89
N SER A 320 -11.10 23.24 -12.53
CA SER A 320 -11.67 22.79 -13.79
C SER A 320 -11.96 21.30 -13.70
N TYR A 321 -13.21 20.90 -13.79
CA TYR A 321 -13.61 19.47 -13.67
C TYR A 321 -12.99 18.60 -14.77
N VAL A 322 -12.85 19.15 -15.98
CA VAL A 322 -12.20 18.46 -17.11
C VAL A 322 -10.74 18.23 -16.81
N LEU A 323 -10.02 19.25 -16.34
CA LEU A 323 -8.60 19.14 -16.02
C LEU A 323 -8.36 18.27 -14.79
N VAL A 324 -9.22 18.32 -13.76
CA VAL A 324 -9.20 17.43 -12.60
C VAL A 324 -9.37 15.98 -13.03
N GLY A 325 -10.38 15.69 -13.86
CA GLY A 325 -10.62 14.34 -14.37
C GLY A 325 -9.47 13.82 -15.21
N ALA A 326 -8.92 14.66 -16.10
CA ALA A 326 -7.76 14.33 -16.92
C ALA A 326 -6.51 14.11 -16.06
N ALA A 327 -6.22 14.97 -15.09
CA ALA A 327 -5.07 14.85 -14.20
C ALA A 327 -5.14 13.53 -13.41
N ILE A 328 -6.27 13.23 -12.76
CA ILE A 328 -6.46 11.98 -12.02
C ILE A 328 -6.33 10.77 -12.94
N PHE A 329 -6.99 10.78 -14.10
CA PHE A 329 -6.96 9.64 -15.03
C PHE A 329 -5.54 9.35 -15.55
N VAL A 330 -4.85 10.38 -16.07
CA VAL A 330 -3.50 10.22 -16.62
C VAL A 330 -2.49 9.84 -15.55
N ASP A 331 -2.63 10.41 -14.34
CA ASP A 331 -1.79 10.07 -13.19
C ASP A 331 -1.97 8.60 -12.78
N TYR A 332 -3.20 8.10 -12.67
CA TYR A 332 -3.44 6.68 -12.35
C TYR A 332 -2.94 5.75 -13.46
N VAL A 333 -3.04 6.11 -14.75
CA VAL A 333 -2.45 5.35 -15.85
C VAL A 333 -0.94 5.26 -15.68
N ALA A 334 -0.26 6.40 -15.56
CA ALA A 334 1.19 6.48 -15.44
C ALA A 334 1.72 5.81 -14.18
N ASN A 335 1.04 6.04 -13.04
CA ASN A 335 1.37 5.42 -11.76
C ASN A 335 1.28 3.89 -11.83
N THR A 336 0.22 3.35 -12.44
CA THR A 336 0.05 1.89 -12.58
C THR A 336 1.12 1.30 -13.48
N MET A 337 1.43 1.94 -14.61
CA MET A 337 2.51 1.51 -15.51
C MET A 337 3.87 1.51 -14.79
N GLY A 338 4.21 2.63 -14.14
CA GLY A 338 5.46 2.79 -13.40
C GLY A 338 5.58 1.78 -12.25
N THR A 339 4.50 1.57 -11.50
CA THR A 339 4.46 0.60 -10.39
C THR A 339 4.64 -0.84 -10.88
N ALA A 340 4.00 -1.23 -11.98
CA ALA A 340 4.16 -2.56 -12.54
C ALA A 340 5.61 -2.86 -12.94
N ALA A 341 6.27 -1.94 -13.65
CA ALA A 341 7.67 -2.09 -14.03
C ALA A 341 8.61 -2.08 -12.80
N PHE A 342 8.34 -1.24 -11.81
CA PHE A 342 9.09 -1.14 -10.57
C PHE A 342 9.02 -2.43 -9.75
N MET A 343 7.83 -3.00 -9.58
CA MET A 343 7.63 -4.25 -8.86
C MET A 343 8.25 -5.46 -9.59
N ALA A 344 8.25 -5.45 -10.92
CA ALA A 344 8.95 -6.48 -11.71
C ALA A 344 10.45 -6.51 -11.42
N VAL A 345 11.08 -5.34 -11.25
CA VAL A 345 12.50 -5.24 -10.85
C VAL A 345 12.71 -5.77 -9.43
N PHE A 346 11.80 -5.48 -8.49
CA PHE A 346 11.91 -6.03 -7.13
C PHE A 346 11.88 -7.55 -7.12
N ILE A 347 10.98 -8.16 -7.92
CA ILE A 347 10.92 -9.61 -8.06
C ILE A 347 12.24 -10.15 -8.65
N ALA A 348 12.78 -9.48 -9.68
CA ALA A 348 14.05 -9.88 -10.30
C ALA A 348 15.26 -9.74 -9.35
N MET A 349 15.21 -8.80 -8.40
CA MET A 349 16.23 -8.61 -7.38
C MET A 349 16.18 -9.64 -6.26
N THR A 350 15.08 -10.36 -6.06
CA THR A 350 14.93 -11.29 -4.93
C THR A 350 15.49 -12.66 -5.23
N ASN A 351 16.11 -13.29 -4.21
CA ASN A 351 16.52 -14.69 -4.27
C ASN A 351 15.31 -15.59 -3.93
N LYS A 352 15.11 -16.67 -4.68
CA LYS A 352 13.96 -17.58 -4.51
C LYS A 352 13.86 -18.18 -3.10
N GLU A 353 14.99 -18.42 -2.44
CA GLU A 353 15.03 -19.04 -1.10
C GLU A 353 14.54 -18.09 0.01
N VAL A 354 14.75 -16.78 -0.15
CA VAL A 354 14.42 -15.73 0.83
C VAL A 354 13.62 -14.59 0.20
N SER A 355 12.91 -14.89 -0.89
CA SER A 355 12.24 -13.91 -1.74
C SER A 355 11.21 -13.06 -0.97
N ALA A 356 10.42 -13.67 -0.08
CA ALA A 356 9.38 -12.96 0.67
C ALA A 356 9.96 -11.84 1.54
N THR A 357 11.05 -12.13 2.27
CA THR A 357 11.68 -11.14 3.15
C THR A 357 12.38 -10.04 2.36
N GLN A 358 13.13 -10.39 1.30
CA GLN A 358 13.80 -9.39 0.46
C GLN A 358 12.79 -8.50 -0.29
N TYR A 359 11.72 -9.07 -0.82
CA TYR A 359 10.65 -8.31 -1.47
C TYR A 359 9.93 -7.37 -0.49
N ALA A 360 9.58 -7.88 0.70
CA ALA A 360 8.98 -7.06 1.76
C ALA A 360 9.88 -5.89 2.17
N LEU A 361 11.19 -6.13 2.24
CA LEU A 361 12.18 -5.10 2.54
C LEU A 361 12.22 -4.01 1.48
N LEU A 362 12.33 -4.39 0.20
CA LEU A 362 12.38 -3.44 -0.92
C LEU A 362 11.09 -2.61 -1.00
N THR A 363 9.93 -3.25 -0.81
CA THR A 363 8.64 -2.54 -0.77
C THR A 363 8.49 -1.64 0.45
N SER A 364 8.99 -2.04 1.62
CA SER A 364 9.05 -1.20 2.81
C SER A 364 9.92 0.03 2.58
N LEU A 365 11.12 -0.17 2.02
CA LEU A 365 12.05 0.91 1.71
C LEU A 365 11.46 1.91 0.71
N SER A 366 10.70 1.44 -0.29
CA SER A 366 10.04 2.32 -1.24
C SER A 366 9.08 3.31 -0.59
N SER A 367 8.50 2.97 0.55
CA SER A 367 7.55 3.83 1.27
C SER A 367 8.18 4.68 2.38
N VAL A 368 9.46 4.46 2.73
CA VAL A 368 10.18 5.21 3.78
C VAL A 368 10.25 6.69 3.42
N GLY A 369 10.56 7.01 2.16
CA GLY A 369 10.73 8.38 1.69
C GLY A 369 9.54 9.28 2.06
N LYS A 370 8.33 8.88 1.68
CA LYS A 370 7.09 9.61 2.02
C LYS A 370 6.90 9.79 3.53
N ARG A 371 7.19 8.74 4.30
CA ARG A 371 6.89 8.71 5.74
C ARG A 371 7.90 9.47 6.58
N VAL A 372 9.15 9.51 6.14
CA VAL A 372 10.23 10.24 6.83
C VAL A 372 10.31 11.69 6.36
N PHE A 373 10.16 11.93 5.06
CA PHE A 373 10.34 13.25 4.45
C PHE A 373 9.03 13.93 4.01
N GLY A 374 7.87 13.37 4.34
CA GLY A 374 6.55 13.93 3.95
C GLY A 374 6.35 15.38 4.41
N TRP A 375 6.92 15.76 5.57
CA TRP A 375 6.87 17.11 6.11
C TRP A 375 7.50 18.17 5.19
N VAL A 376 8.51 17.79 4.38
CA VAL A 376 9.14 18.69 3.41
C VAL A 376 8.11 19.21 2.40
N GLY A 377 7.14 18.39 2.00
CA GLY A 377 6.06 18.80 1.13
C GLY A 377 5.21 19.92 1.73
N GLY A 378 4.91 19.81 3.03
CA GLY A 378 4.19 20.86 3.77
C GLY A 378 4.95 22.18 3.86
N ASP A 379 6.27 22.13 4.07
CA ASP A 379 7.12 23.33 4.09
C ASP A 379 7.18 24.01 2.71
N ILE A 380 7.28 23.24 1.63
CA ILE A 380 7.27 23.79 0.26
C ILE A 380 5.93 24.46 -0.02
N VAL A 381 4.79 23.80 0.29
CA VAL A 381 3.46 24.39 0.08
C VAL A 381 3.29 25.67 0.89
N ALA A 382 3.68 25.67 2.17
CA ALA A 382 3.53 26.83 3.05
C ALA A 382 4.41 28.00 2.64
N GLY A 383 5.63 27.75 2.13
CA GLY A 383 6.59 28.79 1.76
C GLY A 383 6.49 29.27 0.30
N ALA A 384 6.16 28.37 -0.63
CA ALA A 384 6.24 28.65 -2.08
C ALA A 384 4.97 28.25 -2.86
N GLY A 385 3.95 27.73 -2.21
CA GLY A 385 2.65 27.39 -2.80
C GLY A 385 2.61 26.06 -3.56
N TRP A 386 1.40 25.71 -4.00
CA TRP A 386 1.10 24.41 -4.62
C TRP A 386 1.80 24.17 -5.94
N ALA A 387 1.87 25.19 -6.83
CA ALA A 387 2.53 25.06 -8.13
C ALA A 387 4.00 24.68 -7.96
N THR A 388 4.70 25.32 -7.03
CA THR A 388 6.11 25.01 -6.70
C THR A 388 6.24 23.61 -6.11
N PHE A 389 5.33 23.21 -5.24
CA PHE A 389 5.31 21.86 -4.69
C PHE A 389 5.22 20.79 -5.78
N PHE A 390 4.23 20.88 -6.69
CA PHE A 390 4.08 19.91 -7.78
C PHE A 390 5.26 19.93 -8.76
N GLY A 391 5.82 21.11 -9.05
CA GLY A 391 7.05 21.21 -9.85
C GLY A 391 8.26 20.57 -9.18
N ALA A 392 8.42 20.77 -7.85
CA ALA A 392 9.47 20.13 -7.08
C ALA A 392 9.32 18.59 -7.03
N THR A 393 8.09 18.07 -6.90
CA THR A 393 7.86 16.62 -6.89
C THR A 393 8.17 15.98 -8.25
N ALA A 394 7.96 16.69 -9.36
CA ALA A 394 8.43 16.25 -10.69
C ALA A 394 9.97 16.15 -10.71
N ALA A 395 10.68 17.14 -10.16
CA ALA A 395 12.14 17.12 -10.07
C ALA A 395 12.67 16.02 -9.11
N MET A 396 11.94 15.71 -8.03
CA MET A 396 12.29 14.65 -7.09
C MET A 396 12.28 13.25 -7.72
N ALA A 397 11.65 13.06 -8.89
CA ALA A 397 11.70 11.81 -9.63
C ALA A 397 13.04 11.61 -10.37
N ILE A 398 13.78 12.69 -10.65
CA ILE A 398 15.02 12.65 -11.45
C ILE A 398 16.07 11.71 -10.84
N PRO A 399 16.42 11.78 -9.54
CA PRO A 399 17.40 10.88 -8.95
C PRO A 399 17.05 9.39 -9.15
N GLY A 400 15.76 9.04 -8.97
CA GLY A 400 15.27 7.68 -9.19
C GLY A 400 15.41 7.23 -10.65
N LEU A 401 15.10 8.11 -11.60
CA LEU A 401 15.27 7.86 -13.04
C LEU A 401 16.75 7.70 -13.41
N VAL A 402 17.63 8.53 -12.87
CA VAL A 402 19.09 8.43 -13.09
C VAL A 402 19.62 7.10 -12.59
N LEU A 403 19.17 6.62 -11.43
CA LEU A 403 19.59 5.33 -10.88
C LEU A 403 19.23 4.14 -11.77
N VAL A 404 18.20 4.24 -12.63
CA VAL A 404 17.84 3.18 -13.61
C VAL A 404 19.00 2.87 -14.56
N PHE A 405 19.83 3.87 -14.91
CA PHE A 405 20.99 3.65 -15.78
C PHE A 405 22.10 2.85 -15.11
N PHE A 406 22.21 2.96 -13.79
CA PHE A 406 23.24 2.29 -13.00
C PHE A 406 22.81 0.91 -12.46
N LEU A 407 21.54 0.52 -12.62
CA LEU A 407 21.10 -0.81 -12.25
C LEU A 407 21.80 -1.88 -13.12
N PRO A 408 22.37 -2.94 -12.54
CA PRO A 408 23.02 -4.01 -13.30
C PRO A 408 22.03 -4.69 -14.26
N ARG A 409 22.51 -5.08 -15.45
CA ARG A 409 21.70 -5.84 -16.41
C ARG A 409 21.19 -7.15 -15.83
N SER A 410 21.99 -7.84 -15.04
CA SER A 410 21.60 -9.07 -14.35
C SER A 410 20.41 -8.93 -13.40
N VAL A 411 20.14 -7.70 -12.95
CA VAL A 411 19.00 -7.37 -12.07
C VAL A 411 17.74 -6.99 -12.89
N ILE A 412 17.93 -6.32 -14.02
CA ILE A 412 16.83 -5.80 -14.84
C ILE A 412 16.38 -6.82 -15.89
N GLU A 413 17.31 -7.59 -16.43
CA GLU A 413 17.11 -8.60 -17.46
C GLU A 413 17.67 -9.92 -16.93
N PRO A 414 16.91 -10.70 -16.14
CA PRO A 414 17.38 -12.00 -15.71
C PRO A 414 17.69 -12.86 -16.96
N PRO A 415 18.78 -13.65 -16.95
CA PRO A 415 19.13 -14.47 -18.09
C PRO A 415 17.96 -15.36 -18.48
N VAL A 416 17.53 -15.26 -19.73
CA VAL A 416 16.56 -16.17 -20.32
C VAL A 416 17.14 -17.58 -20.13
N LYS A 417 16.50 -18.42 -19.33
CA LYS A 417 16.89 -19.83 -19.29
C LYS A 417 16.80 -20.33 -20.73
N PRO A 418 17.86 -20.98 -21.27
CA PRO A 418 17.72 -21.67 -22.53
C PRO A 418 16.53 -22.65 -22.37
N GLU A 419 15.56 -22.56 -23.25
CA GLU A 419 14.55 -23.59 -23.36
C GLU A 419 15.30 -24.93 -23.46
N ALA A 420 14.98 -25.86 -22.57
CA ALA A 420 15.49 -27.21 -22.67
C ALA A 420 15.11 -27.68 -24.08
N GLN A 421 16.09 -27.69 -24.98
CA GLN A 421 15.94 -28.30 -26.30
C GLN A 421 15.48 -29.74 -26.04
N GLY A 422 14.25 -29.98 -26.46
CA GLY A 422 13.62 -31.27 -26.32
C GLY A 422 14.52 -32.38 -26.90
N SER A 423 14.77 -33.37 -26.10
CA SER A 423 15.17 -34.70 -26.49
C SER A 423 13.95 -35.59 -26.55
#